data_3bc9b4d65c38d59992982920f55925df
#
_entry.id   3bc9b4d65c38d59992982920f55925df
#
_cell.length_a   1.000
_cell.length_b   1.000
_cell.length_c   1.000
_cell.angle_alpha   90.00
_cell.angle_beta   90.00
_cell.angle_gamma   90.00
#
_symmetry.space_group_name_H-M   'P 1'
#
loop_
_entity.id
_entity.type
_entity.pdbx_description
1 polymer ?
#
loop_
_entity_poly.entity_id
_entity_poly.type
_entity_poly.pdbx_seq_one_letter_code
_entity_poly.pdbx_strand_id
1 'polypeptide(L)'
;MIVHLAGSIREPEVDTTYLQQIIETIHDHGAVLAHNWLEAAIARQKESIVIPDWTSYVDANIDATTRADVVIIEFTHYSFSQGFLIAAAFQHKKPVLAVSRHSTHGHTASGITNPLFTYKQYSNSTDLKQVINEFLHKNTVYTQDLRFNMFLTRQIFKYLEETSHETGKSRSEIIRAIIKRKAEGNHG
;
A
#
# COMPACT_ATOMS: atom_id res chain seq x y z
N MET A 1 1.43 -8.72 4.47
CA MET A 1 1.35 -7.29 4.07
C MET A 1 0.73 -7.22 2.69
N ILE A 2 -0.17 -6.26 2.48
CA ILE A 2 -0.84 -6.03 1.19
C ILE A 2 -0.20 -4.79 0.54
N VAL A 3 0.25 -4.90 -0.70
CA VAL A 3 0.92 -3.84 -1.44
C VAL A 3 0.08 -3.44 -2.65
N HIS A 4 -0.19 -2.15 -2.82
CA HIS A 4 -0.71 -1.65 -4.09
C HIS A 4 0.45 -1.15 -4.95
N LEU A 5 0.63 -1.75 -6.13
CA LEU A 5 1.58 -1.29 -7.14
C LEU A 5 0.85 -0.50 -8.21
N ALA A 6 1.31 0.73 -8.47
CA ALA A 6 0.86 1.53 -9.60
C ALA A 6 2.04 1.90 -10.51
N GLY A 7 1.78 2.03 -11.79
CA GLY A 7 2.80 2.37 -12.78
C GLY A 7 2.19 2.65 -14.15
N SER A 8 3.03 2.96 -15.12
CA SER A 8 2.64 3.19 -16.52
C SER A 8 3.53 2.36 -17.44
N ILE A 9 2.97 1.85 -18.52
CA ILE A 9 3.71 1.18 -19.59
C ILE A 9 3.73 2.13 -20.79
N ARG A 10 4.85 2.77 -21.05
CA ARG A 10 5.08 3.61 -22.24
C ARG A 10 6.19 3.04 -23.12
N GLU A 11 7.19 2.44 -22.51
CA GLU A 11 8.25 1.69 -23.15
C GLU A 11 8.07 0.19 -22.81
N PRO A 12 7.25 -0.56 -23.59
CA PRO A 12 6.71 -1.85 -23.18
C PRO A 12 7.75 -2.86 -22.70
N GLU A 13 8.84 -3.01 -23.43
CA GLU A 13 9.89 -4.00 -23.09
C GLU A 13 10.59 -3.65 -21.79
N VAL A 14 10.92 -2.36 -21.61
CA VAL A 14 11.67 -1.88 -20.46
C VAL A 14 10.78 -1.77 -19.23
N ASP A 15 9.63 -1.10 -19.36
CA ASP A 15 8.71 -0.85 -18.24
C ASP A 15 8.14 -2.15 -17.68
N THR A 16 7.75 -3.09 -18.58
CA THR A 16 7.21 -4.39 -18.16
C THR A 16 8.26 -5.17 -17.36
N THR A 17 9.52 -5.16 -17.79
CA THR A 17 10.61 -5.83 -17.09
C THR A 17 10.77 -5.29 -15.66
N TYR A 18 10.79 -3.98 -15.48
CA TYR A 18 10.94 -3.39 -14.15
C TYR A 18 9.69 -3.57 -13.29
N LEU A 19 8.48 -3.46 -13.87
CA LEU A 19 7.24 -3.70 -13.14
C LEU A 19 7.12 -5.16 -12.67
N GLN A 20 7.48 -6.14 -13.52
CA GLN A 20 7.53 -7.55 -13.13
C GLN A 20 8.52 -7.77 -11.98
N GLN A 21 9.68 -7.13 -12.04
CA GLN A 21 10.70 -7.22 -11.01
C GLN A 21 10.25 -6.63 -9.66
N ILE A 22 9.45 -5.55 -9.68
CA ILE A 22 8.80 -5.03 -8.48
C ILE A 22 7.85 -6.08 -7.90
N ILE A 23 7.03 -6.71 -8.73
CA ILE A 23 6.07 -7.75 -8.31
C ILE A 23 6.80 -8.94 -7.71
N GLU A 24 7.85 -9.44 -8.36
CA GLU A 24 8.68 -10.54 -7.84
C GLU A 24 9.26 -10.18 -6.47
N THR A 25 9.80 -8.96 -6.32
CA THR A 25 10.38 -8.51 -5.06
C THR A 25 9.33 -8.42 -3.93
N ILE A 26 8.10 -8.00 -4.26
CA ILE A 26 6.97 -7.99 -3.32
C ILE A 26 6.63 -9.42 -2.87
N HIS A 27 6.57 -10.38 -3.79
CA HIS A 27 6.29 -11.77 -3.48
C HIS A 27 7.43 -12.43 -2.69
N ASP A 28 8.69 -12.19 -3.05
CA ASP A 28 9.87 -12.69 -2.33
C ASP A 28 9.88 -12.20 -0.88
N HIS A 29 9.33 -11.02 -0.62
CA HIS A 29 9.14 -10.47 0.73
C HIS A 29 7.98 -11.13 1.51
N GLY A 30 7.21 -12.03 0.89
CA GLY A 30 6.01 -12.65 1.47
C GLY A 30 4.79 -11.72 1.50
N ALA A 31 4.81 -10.64 0.73
CA ALA A 31 3.68 -9.73 0.57
C ALA A 31 2.82 -10.11 -0.65
N VAL A 32 1.59 -9.59 -0.69
CA VAL A 32 0.64 -9.85 -1.78
C VAL A 32 0.19 -8.54 -2.42
N LEU A 33 -0.12 -8.59 -3.71
CA LEU A 33 -0.67 -7.43 -4.42
C LEU A 33 -2.15 -7.21 -4.06
N ALA A 34 -2.52 -5.96 -3.80
CA ALA A 34 -3.92 -5.56 -3.65
C ALA A 34 -4.70 -5.71 -4.96
N HIS A 35 -4.04 -5.51 -6.10
CA HIS A 35 -4.59 -5.63 -7.45
C HIS A 35 -3.46 -5.95 -8.43
N ASN A 36 -3.56 -7.08 -9.14
CA ASN A 36 -2.63 -7.41 -10.22
C ASN A 36 -3.16 -6.89 -11.56
N TRP A 37 -2.81 -5.63 -11.87
CA TRP A 37 -3.24 -4.96 -13.11
C TRP A 37 -2.30 -5.21 -14.30
N LEU A 38 -1.05 -5.64 -14.05
CA LEU A 38 0.01 -5.66 -15.06
C LEU A 38 -0.29 -6.65 -16.19
N GLU A 39 -0.71 -7.87 -15.87
CA GLU A 39 -1.06 -8.88 -16.88
C GLU A 39 -2.16 -8.39 -17.82
N ALA A 40 -3.22 -7.81 -17.26
CA ALA A 40 -4.30 -7.24 -18.02
C ALA A 40 -3.86 -6.03 -18.87
N ALA A 41 -2.90 -5.24 -18.38
CA ALA A 41 -2.34 -4.13 -19.14
C ALA A 41 -1.48 -4.60 -20.31
N ILE A 42 -0.66 -5.63 -20.13
CA ILE A 42 0.16 -6.24 -21.19
C ILE A 42 -0.73 -6.85 -22.27
N ALA A 43 -1.77 -7.58 -21.88
CA ALA A 43 -2.72 -8.19 -22.83
C ALA A 43 -3.43 -7.11 -23.66
N ARG A 44 -3.94 -6.07 -23.02
CA ARG A 44 -4.57 -4.93 -23.72
C ARG A 44 -3.64 -4.24 -24.71
N GLN A 45 -2.38 -4.06 -24.35
CA GLN A 45 -1.41 -3.41 -25.22
C GLN A 45 -1.12 -4.24 -26.48
N LYS A 46 -0.99 -5.56 -26.32
CA LYS A 46 -0.79 -6.49 -27.47
C LYS A 46 -1.98 -6.52 -28.42
N GLU A 47 -3.19 -6.42 -27.89
CA GLU A 47 -4.43 -6.53 -28.65
C GLU A 47 -5.01 -5.17 -29.05
N SER A 48 -4.34 -4.06 -28.71
CA SER A 48 -4.82 -2.68 -28.92
C SER A 48 -6.22 -2.41 -28.34
N ILE A 49 -6.58 -3.10 -27.26
CA ILE A 49 -7.89 -2.98 -26.63
C ILE A 49 -7.96 -1.68 -25.80
N VAL A 50 -8.95 -0.86 -26.08
CA VAL A 50 -9.26 0.33 -25.29
C VAL A 50 -9.88 -0.10 -23.94
N ILE A 51 -9.58 0.63 -22.87
CA ILE A 51 -10.23 0.41 -21.57
C ILE A 51 -11.74 0.72 -21.75
N PRO A 52 -12.63 -0.29 -21.62
CA PRO A 52 -14.04 -0.10 -21.93
C PRO A 52 -14.79 0.72 -20.88
N ASP A 53 -14.27 0.76 -19.63
CA ASP A 53 -14.88 1.48 -18.52
C ASP A 53 -13.79 2.10 -17.62
N TRP A 54 -13.57 3.38 -17.84
CA TRP A 54 -12.62 4.17 -17.04
C TRP A 54 -13.05 4.32 -15.58
N THR A 55 -14.35 4.32 -15.31
CA THR A 55 -14.88 4.44 -13.94
C THR A 55 -14.49 3.22 -13.12
N SER A 56 -14.82 2.03 -13.61
CA SER A 56 -14.42 0.78 -12.94
C SER A 56 -12.90 0.64 -12.77
N TYR A 57 -12.12 1.11 -13.76
CA TYR A 57 -10.67 1.10 -13.66
C TYR A 57 -10.16 2.01 -12.53
N VAL A 58 -10.69 3.22 -12.43
CA VAL A 58 -10.32 4.19 -11.37
C VAL A 58 -10.75 3.66 -10.01
N ASP A 59 -11.98 3.18 -9.88
CA ASP A 59 -12.53 2.64 -8.64
C ASP A 59 -11.71 1.44 -8.12
N ALA A 60 -11.30 0.53 -9.00
CA ALA A 60 -10.44 -0.60 -8.64
C ALA A 60 -9.08 -0.16 -8.09
N ASN A 61 -8.48 0.90 -8.64
CA ASN A 61 -7.22 1.44 -8.14
C ASN A 61 -7.37 2.17 -6.80
N ILE A 62 -8.48 2.90 -6.60
CA ILE A 62 -8.79 3.57 -5.33
C ILE A 62 -9.03 2.50 -4.25
N ASP A 63 -9.84 1.48 -4.55
CA ASP A 63 -10.11 0.37 -3.63
C ASP A 63 -8.82 -0.37 -3.26
N ALA A 64 -7.98 -0.69 -4.24
CA ALA A 64 -6.68 -1.31 -4.01
C ALA A 64 -5.77 -0.44 -3.13
N THR A 65 -5.74 0.89 -3.35
CA THR A 65 -5.00 1.84 -2.50
C THR A 65 -5.53 1.83 -1.07
N THR A 66 -6.84 1.79 -0.91
CA THR A 66 -7.49 1.80 0.41
C THR A 66 -7.19 0.53 1.21
N ARG A 67 -7.25 -0.65 0.56
CA ARG A 67 -7.00 -1.96 1.18
C ARG A 67 -5.51 -2.24 1.42
N ALA A 68 -4.61 -1.60 0.68
CA ALA A 68 -3.18 -1.81 0.83
C ALA A 68 -2.66 -1.34 2.20
N ASP A 69 -1.62 -1.98 2.68
CA ASP A 69 -0.82 -1.52 3.82
C ASP A 69 0.17 -0.44 3.39
N VAL A 70 0.74 -0.59 2.20
CA VAL A 70 1.68 0.35 1.58
C VAL A 70 1.42 0.47 0.08
N VAL A 71 1.85 1.59 -0.51
CA VAL A 71 1.72 1.86 -1.95
C VAL A 71 3.10 2.03 -2.56
N ILE A 72 3.36 1.33 -3.66
CA ILE A 72 4.57 1.50 -4.48
C ILE A 72 4.16 2.05 -5.83
N ILE A 73 4.80 3.11 -6.27
CA ILE A 73 4.53 3.75 -7.57
C ILE A 73 5.82 3.76 -8.39
N GLU A 74 5.80 3.07 -9.52
CA GLU A 74 6.82 3.23 -10.55
C GLU A 74 6.53 4.53 -11.30
N PHE A 75 7.37 5.55 -11.08
CA PHE A 75 7.12 6.96 -11.41
C PHE A 75 7.99 7.46 -12.56
N THR A 76 8.64 6.57 -13.31
CA THR A 76 9.50 6.93 -14.46
C THR A 76 8.69 7.68 -15.51
N HIS A 77 7.46 7.24 -15.76
CA HIS A 77 6.49 7.94 -16.61
C HIS A 77 5.35 8.47 -15.75
N TYR A 78 5.53 9.66 -15.21
CA TYR A 78 4.52 10.28 -14.35
C TYR A 78 3.21 10.56 -15.11
N SER A 79 2.11 10.47 -14.39
CA SER A 79 0.77 10.73 -14.90
C SER A 79 -0.12 11.36 -13.85
N PHE A 80 -1.22 11.97 -14.28
CA PHE A 80 -2.24 12.51 -13.38
C PHE A 80 -2.75 11.43 -12.40
N SER A 81 -3.03 10.22 -12.91
CA SER A 81 -3.54 9.12 -12.08
C SER A 81 -2.57 8.70 -10.98
N GLN A 82 -1.27 8.68 -11.24
CA GLN A 82 -0.27 8.38 -10.21
C GLN A 82 -0.25 9.45 -9.11
N GLY A 83 -0.30 10.74 -9.47
CA GLY A 83 -0.41 11.84 -8.49
C GLY A 83 -1.69 11.74 -7.66
N PHE A 84 -2.80 11.37 -8.29
CA PHE A 84 -4.08 11.15 -7.62
C PHE A 84 -4.01 9.97 -6.61
N LEU A 85 -3.37 8.86 -6.98
CA LEU A 85 -3.19 7.71 -6.09
C LEU A 85 -2.25 8.02 -4.91
N ILE A 86 -1.21 8.87 -5.12
CA ILE A 86 -0.37 9.37 -4.02
C ILE A 86 -1.23 10.15 -3.02
N ALA A 87 -2.07 11.07 -3.50
CA ALA A 87 -2.95 11.86 -2.66
C ALA A 87 -3.96 10.98 -1.91
N ALA A 88 -4.56 10.00 -2.58
CA ALA A 88 -5.47 9.03 -1.97
C ALA A 88 -4.76 8.20 -0.90
N ALA A 89 -3.53 7.73 -1.15
CA ALA A 89 -2.73 7.01 -0.17
C ALA A 89 -2.48 7.86 1.09
N PHE A 90 -2.14 9.14 0.94
CA PHE A 90 -1.96 10.05 2.07
C PHE A 90 -3.24 10.25 2.88
N GLN A 91 -4.38 10.40 2.20
CA GLN A 91 -5.68 10.52 2.86
C GLN A 91 -5.99 9.28 3.73
N HIS A 92 -5.61 8.10 3.26
CA HIS A 92 -5.75 6.82 3.98
C HIS A 92 -4.55 6.50 4.88
N LYS A 93 -3.62 7.46 5.08
CA LYS A 93 -2.42 7.31 5.93
C LYS A 93 -1.55 6.11 5.55
N LYS A 94 -1.47 5.81 4.24
CA LYS A 94 -0.63 4.73 3.73
C LYS A 94 0.77 5.25 3.40
N PRO A 95 1.84 4.54 3.80
CA PRO A 95 3.20 4.82 3.33
C PRO A 95 3.28 4.66 1.81
N VAL A 96 3.96 5.58 1.15
CA VAL A 96 4.14 5.61 -0.30
C VAL A 96 5.63 5.59 -0.63
N LEU A 97 6.03 4.66 -1.48
CA LEU A 97 7.32 4.67 -2.17
C LEU A 97 7.11 5.01 -3.64
N ALA A 98 7.67 6.12 -4.09
CA ALA A 98 7.78 6.45 -5.50
C ALA A 98 9.20 6.14 -5.98
N VAL A 99 9.33 5.31 -7.01
CA VAL A 99 10.63 4.96 -7.62
C VAL A 99 10.69 5.42 -9.07
N SER A 100 11.84 5.90 -9.54
CA SER A 100 12.01 6.38 -10.91
C SER A 100 13.42 6.10 -11.43
N ARG A 101 13.53 5.80 -12.73
CA ARG A 101 14.82 5.72 -13.45
C ARG A 101 15.41 7.09 -13.74
N HIS A 102 14.59 8.14 -13.79
CA HIS A 102 15.00 9.47 -14.20
C HIS A 102 15.12 10.43 -13.01
N SER A 103 16.25 11.14 -12.94
CA SER A 103 16.54 12.15 -11.92
C SER A 103 15.63 13.39 -12.00
N THR A 104 15.10 13.70 -13.20
CA THR A 104 14.28 14.88 -13.44
C THR A 104 13.00 14.95 -12.61
N HIS A 105 12.49 13.80 -12.17
CA HIS A 105 11.29 13.74 -11.32
C HIS A 105 11.60 13.95 -9.84
N GLY A 106 12.89 13.86 -9.46
CA GLY A 106 13.34 14.08 -8.08
C GLY A 106 13.04 15.48 -7.55
N HIS A 107 13.06 16.51 -8.40
CA HIS A 107 12.80 17.88 -7.97
C HIS A 107 11.36 18.07 -7.44
N THR A 108 10.37 17.58 -8.16
CA THR A 108 8.97 17.65 -7.69
C THR A 108 8.74 16.73 -6.49
N ALA A 109 9.27 15.52 -6.53
CA ALA A 109 9.12 14.55 -5.46
C ALA A 109 9.84 14.98 -4.17
N SER A 110 11.01 15.63 -4.25
CA SER A 110 11.73 16.15 -3.08
C SER A 110 11.01 17.31 -2.39
N GLY A 111 10.09 17.98 -3.08
CA GLY A 111 9.22 19.01 -2.51
C GLY A 111 8.07 18.46 -1.66
N ILE A 112 7.82 17.16 -1.71
CA ILE A 112 6.75 16.52 -0.91
C ILE A 112 7.29 16.25 0.50
N THR A 113 6.84 17.04 1.48
CA THR A 113 7.29 16.95 2.88
C THR A 113 6.48 15.99 3.74
N ASN A 114 5.56 15.21 3.14
CA ASN A 114 4.75 14.25 3.88
C ASN A 114 5.63 13.12 4.44
N PRO A 115 5.59 12.82 5.76
CA PRO A 115 6.42 11.79 6.40
C PRO A 115 6.11 10.36 5.91
N LEU A 116 4.96 10.15 5.26
CA LEU A 116 4.58 8.88 4.64
C LEU A 116 5.14 8.72 3.24
N PHE A 117 5.78 9.74 2.66
CA PHE A 117 6.29 9.71 1.30
C PHE A 117 7.79 9.46 1.27
N THR A 118 8.21 8.53 0.45
CA THR A 118 9.62 8.25 0.15
C THR A 118 9.79 8.25 -1.37
N TYR A 119 10.72 9.05 -1.87
CA TYR A 119 11.15 9.00 -3.26
C TYR A 119 12.55 8.42 -3.35
N LYS A 120 12.76 7.49 -4.30
CA LYS A 120 14.06 6.91 -4.60
C LYS A 120 14.26 6.81 -6.10
N GLN A 121 15.44 7.19 -6.56
CA GLN A 121 15.90 6.88 -7.92
C GLN A 121 16.57 5.51 -7.91
N TYR A 122 16.42 4.77 -9.01
CA TYR A 122 17.14 3.51 -9.23
C TYR A 122 17.80 3.51 -10.61
N SER A 123 18.94 2.84 -10.72
CA SER A 123 19.75 2.79 -11.94
C SER A 123 19.65 1.44 -12.67
N ASN A 124 19.34 0.38 -11.94
CA ASN A 124 19.27 -0.98 -12.43
C ASN A 124 18.39 -1.86 -11.54
N SER A 125 18.22 -3.09 -11.94
CA SER A 125 17.39 -4.09 -11.26
C SER A 125 17.81 -4.39 -9.82
N THR A 126 19.09 -4.45 -9.55
CA THR A 126 19.61 -4.75 -8.19
C THR A 126 19.32 -3.60 -7.25
N ASP A 127 19.54 -2.38 -7.70
CA ASP A 127 19.26 -1.16 -6.96
C ASP A 127 17.73 -1.03 -6.66
N LEU A 128 16.88 -1.30 -7.67
CA LEU A 128 15.44 -1.32 -7.51
C LEU A 128 14.99 -2.34 -6.44
N LYS A 129 15.50 -3.58 -6.51
CA LYS A 129 15.19 -4.63 -5.51
C LYS A 129 15.60 -4.21 -4.11
N GLN A 130 16.77 -3.62 -3.95
CA GLN A 130 17.23 -3.13 -2.65
C GLN A 130 16.30 -2.06 -2.09
N VAL A 131 15.97 -1.04 -2.89
CA VAL A 131 15.09 0.06 -2.48
C VAL A 131 13.70 -0.44 -2.03
N ILE A 132 13.14 -1.40 -2.79
CA ILE A 132 11.83 -1.98 -2.44
C ILE A 132 11.92 -2.78 -1.15
N ASN A 133 12.92 -3.65 -1.00
CA ASN A 133 13.10 -4.46 0.20
C ASN A 133 13.27 -3.59 1.46
N GLU A 134 14.09 -2.54 1.39
CA GLU A 134 14.26 -1.58 2.49
C GLU A 134 12.94 -0.93 2.89
N PHE A 135 12.13 -0.50 1.90
CA PHE A 135 10.83 0.10 2.14
C PHE A 135 9.84 -0.89 2.74
N LEU A 136 9.73 -2.10 2.20
CA LEU A 136 8.84 -3.13 2.70
C LEU A 136 9.24 -3.55 4.13
N HIS A 137 10.54 -3.78 4.37
CA HIS A 137 11.04 -4.15 5.69
C HIS A 137 10.72 -3.07 6.74
N LYS A 138 11.00 -1.80 6.43
CA LYS A 138 10.68 -0.67 7.30
C LYS A 138 9.20 -0.62 7.66
N ASN A 139 8.31 -0.96 6.75
CA ASN A 139 6.87 -0.86 6.94
C ASN A 139 6.22 -2.16 7.45
N THR A 140 6.93 -3.29 7.44
CA THR A 140 6.44 -4.55 8.04
C THR A 140 6.21 -4.41 9.54
N VAL A 141 7.04 -3.64 10.23
CA VAL A 141 6.89 -3.39 11.68
C VAL A 141 5.61 -2.60 11.98
N TYR A 142 5.17 -1.72 11.04
CA TYR A 142 3.95 -0.94 11.21
C TYR A 142 2.66 -1.75 10.98
N THR A 143 2.73 -2.88 10.24
CA THR A 143 1.56 -3.74 10.00
C THR A 143 1.20 -4.62 11.19
N GLN A 144 2.08 -4.76 12.18
CA GLN A 144 1.78 -5.48 13.42
C GLN A 144 0.89 -4.68 14.37
N ASP A 145 0.82 -3.35 14.21
CA ASP A 145 -0.04 -2.46 14.98
C ASP A 145 -1.07 -1.75 14.06
N LEU A 146 -2.03 -2.53 13.55
CA LEU A 146 -3.17 -1.94 12.81
C LEU A 146 -3.98 -1.04 13.75
N ARG A 147 -4.07 0.26 13.43
CA ARG A 147 -4.99 1.17 14.12
C ARG A 147 -6.42 0.86 13.69
N PHE A 148 -7.20 0.33 14.59
CA PHE A 148 -8.63 0.14 14.41
C PHE A 148 -9.40 1.22 15.15
N ASN A 149 -10.20 2.01 14.43
CA ASN A 149 -11.11 3.00 15.02
C ASN A 149 -12.54 2.45 14.96
N MET A 150 -13.22 2.43 16.09
CA MET A 150 -14.62 2.00 16.16
C MET A 150 -15.46 2.97 16.98
N PHE A 151 -16.72 3.13 16.60
CA PHE A 151 -17.69 3.79 17.43
C PHE A 151 -18.23 2.81 18.48
N LEU A 152 -18.22 3.22 19.74
CA LEU A 152 -18.72 2.41 20.85
C LEU A 152 -20.11 2.93 21.26
N THR A 153 -21.02 2.02 21.59
CA THR A 153 -22.26 2.40 22.28
C THR A 153 -21.92 2.85 23.70
N ARG A 154 -22.80 3.66 24.30
CA ARG A 154 -22.63 4.10 25.71
C ARG A 154 -22.47 2.90 26.67
N GLN A 155 -23.17 1.81 26.40
CA GLN A 155 -23.12 0.60 27.22
C GLN A 155 -21.72 -0.07 27.16
N ILE A 156 -21.16 -0.21 25.95
CA ILE A 156 -19.81 -0.79 25.77
C ILE A 156 -18.75 0.14 26.38
N PHE A 157 -18.91 1.45 26.19
CA PHE A 157 -17.98 2.41 26.77
C PHE A 157 -17.96 2.35 28.30
N LYS A 158 -19.13 2.28 28.95
CA LYS A 158 -19.27 2.16 30.40
C LYS A 158 -18.64 0.87 30.93
N TYR A 159 -18.89 -0.26 30.27
CA TYR A 159 -18.25 -1.55 30.62
C TYR A 159 -16.71 -1.47 30.56
N LEU A 160 -16.16 -0.85 29.52
CA LEU A 160 -14.71 -0.69 29.40
C LEU A 160 -14.13 0.27 30.44
N GLU A 161 -14.86 1.29 30.86
CA GLU A 161 -14.44 2.19 31.94
C GLU A 161 -14.40 1.45 33.29
N GLU A 162 -15.46 0.74 33.64
CA GLU A 162 -15.56 -0.04 34.87
C GLU A 162 -14.45 -1.09 34.93
N THR A 163 -14.28 -1.88 33.87
CA THR A 163 -13.25 -2.92 33.79
C THR A 163 -11.83 -2.31 33.81
N SER A 164 -11.62 -1.15 33.20
CA SER A 164 -10.34 -0.44 33.25
C SER A 164 -9.99 -0.01 34.69
N HIS A 165 -10.99 0.49 35.39
CA HIS A 165 -10.81 0.90 36.79
C HIS A 165 -10.53 -0.27 37.72
N GLU A 166 -11.22 -1.40 37.53
CA GLU A 166 -11.05 -2.61 38.34
C GLU A 166 -9.72 -3.32 38.09
N THR A 167 -9.27 -3.36 36.83
CA THR A 167 -8.08 -4.15 36.43
C THR A 167 -6.81 -3.34 36.28
N GLY A 168 -6.87 -2.02 36.29
CA GLY A 168 -5.74 -1.13 36.04
C GLY A 168 -5.24 -1.16 34.57
N LYS A 169 -5.94 -1.87 33.67
CA LYS A 169 -5.58 -1.98 32.24
C LYS A 169 -6.24 -0.89 31.43
N SER A 170 -5.56 -0.43 30.38
CA SER A 170 -6.16 0.50 29.44
C SER A 170 -7.36 -0.13 28.69
N ARG A 171 -8.32 0.68 28.27
CA ARG A 171 -9.48 0.20 27.48
C ARG A 171 -9.04 -0.54 26.21
N SER A 172 -7.95 -0.12 25.58
CA SER A 172 -7.37 -0.79 24.41
C SER A 172 -6.80 -2.18 24.72
N GLU A 173 -6.18 -2.37 25.87
CA GLU A 173 -5.70 -3.68 26.32
C GLU A 173 -6.85 -4.64 26.61
N ILE A 174 -7.93 -4.14 27.22
CA ILE A 174 -9.13 -4.93 27.49
C ILE A 174 -9.76 -5.40 26.19
N ILE A 175 -9.94 -4.51 25.22
CA ILE A 175 -10.49 -4.84 23.89
C ILE A 175 -9.61 -5.90 23.20
N ARG A 176 -8.29 -5.70 23.17
CA ARG A 176 -7.36 -6.67 22.56
C ARG A 176 -7.45 -8.04 23.23
N ALA A 177 -7.51 -8.09 24.54
CA ALA A 177 -7.62 -9.35 25.28
C ALA A 177 -8.93 -10.10 24.96
N ILE A 178 -10.06 -9.38 24.87
CA ILE A 178 -11.35 -9.96 24.50
C ILE A 178 -11.32 -10.51 23.07
N ILE A 179 -10.81 -9.74 22.12
CA ILE A 179 -10.72 -10.14 20.71
C ILE A 179 -9.77 -11.34 20.55
N LYS A 180 -8.60 -11.30 21.18
CA LYS A 180 -7.62 -12.39 21.14
C LYS A 180 -8.23 -13.70 21.66
N ARG A 181 -8.86 -13.67 22.83
CA ARG A 181 -9.53 -14.85 23.42
C ARG A 181 -10.62 -15.40 22.49
N LYS A 182 -11.39 -14.53 21.83
CA LYS A 182 -12.45 -14.95 20.89
C LYS A 182 -11.87 -15.56 19.61
N ALA A 183 -10.79 -15.00 19.09
CA ALA A 183 -10.10 -15.53 17.91
C ALA A 183 -9.46 -16.91 18.18
N GLU A 184 -8.82 -17.09 19.34
CA GLU A 184 -8.22 -18.35 19.76
C GLU A 184 -9.26 -19.44 20.10
N GLY A 185 -10.43 -19.06 20.63
CA GLY A 185 -11.52 -19.98 20.98
C GLY A 185 -12.38 -20.46 19.80
N ASN A 186 -12.17 -19.96 18.59
CA ASN A 186 -12.94 -20.33 17.39
C ASN A 186 -12.22 -21.40 16.50
N HIS A 187 -11.12 -21.98 16.97
CA HIS A 187 -10.37 -23.05 16.29
C HIS A 187 -10.54 -24.41 16.97
N GLY A 188 -11.70 -24.65 17.63
CA GLY A 188 -12.11 -25.92 18.17
C GLY A 188 -13.32 -26.48 17.42
#